data_c8f3c20a4c564cb67d2d6878e995a3da
#
_entry.id   c8f3c20a4c564cb67d2d6878e995a3da
#
_cell.length_a   1.000
_cell.length_b   1.000
_cell.length_c   1.000
_cell.angle_alpha   90.00
_cell.angle_beta   90.00
_cell.angle_gamma   90.00
#
_symmetry.space_group_name_H-M   'P 1'
#
loop_
_entity.id
_entity.type
_entity.pdbx_description
1 polymer ?
#
loop_
_entity_poly.entity_id
_entity_poly.type
_entity_poly.pdbx_seq_one_letter_code
_entity_poly.pdbx_strand_id
1 'polypeptide(L)'
;MSILSQLNSVPMYLICGGIIAFVAVVCVIFLVRAYRAGQALGMDTTKMKRTIISSATFSLLPSVGILLGVIALSGSLGTPWPWLRLSVIGALHYETQVAQAAAEQVGMSTLSAAEMTPQAFSTIALLMSICIIWGMALSIFLNKKYTQKWTSNKKSGKPGFGDMAMTAMFIGLVSTYIGRYFGGFVSENGLFTFHGDYIPLVVMAVSALVMAGFVYLIEKKGKAWVDSFSIAGSMIIGMTAAVLVGLL
;
A
#
# COMPACT_ATOMS: atom_id res chain seq x y z
N MET A 1 23.13 -10.09 22.10
CA MET A 1 22.50 -8.93 21.44
C MET A 1 21.11 -9.35 21.02
N SER A 2 20.07 -8.55 21.30
CA SER A 2 18.72 -8.85 20.82
C SER A 2 18.70 -8.81 19.28
N ILE A 3 17.88 -9.64 18.64
CA ILE A 3 17.77 -9.67 17.19
C ILE A 3 17.44 -8.27 16.62
N LEU A 4 16.60 -7.52 17.32
CA LEU A 4 16.25 -6.15 16.93
C LEU A 4 17.46 -5.20 16.89
N SER A 5 18.45 -5.37 17.77
CA SER A 5 19.66 -4.55 17.72
C SER A 5 20.55 -4.87 16.51
N GLN A 6 20.52 -6.11 16.03
CA GLN A 6 21.21 -6.50 14.79
C GLN A 6 20.45 -5.96 13.57
N LEU A 7 19.13 -6.06 13.55
CA LEU A 7 18.29 -5.54 12.46
C LEU A 7 18.31 -4.00 12.37
N ASN A 8 18.52 -3.32 13.48
CA ASN A 8 18.70 -1.86 13.57
C ASN A 8 20.19 -1.44 13.56
N SER A 9 21.07 -2.27 13.01
CA SER A 9 22.50 -1.96 12.94
C SER A 9 22.82 -0.88 11.89
N VAL A 10 23.92 -0.16 12.11
CA VAL A 10 24.40 0.87 11.17
C VAL A 10 24.55 0.36 9.74
N PRO A 11 25.12 -0.83 9.46
CA PRO A 11 25.18 -1.37 8.12
C PRO A 11 23.81 -1.53 7.43
N MET A 12 22.79 -1.99 8.18
CA MET A 12 21.43 -2.11 7.65
C MET A 12 20.85 -0.75 7.26
N TYR A 13 21.03 0.27 8.09
CA TYR A 13 20.61 1.65 7.75
C TYR A 13 21.36 2.19 6.53
N LEU A 14 22.66 1.92 6.40
CA LEU A 14 23.44 2.38 5.24
C LEU A 14 22.99 1.71 3.94
N ILE A 15 22.75 0.39 3.96
CA ILE A 15 22.26 -0.34 2.78
C ILE A 15 20.87 0.14 2.38
N CYS A 16 19.91 0.12 3.31
CA CYS A 16 18.55 0.51 3.03
C CYS A 16 18.44 1.99 2.66
N GLY A 17 19.13 2.87 3.39
CA GLY A 17 19.18 4.30 3.11
C GLY A 17 19.86 4.62 1.78
N GLY A 18 20.93 3.90 1.42
CA GLY A 18 21.60 4.03 0.12
C GLY A 18 20.67 3.70 -1.04
N ILE A 19 19.88 2.62 -0.94
CA ILE A 19 18.91 2.25 -1.97
C ILE A 19 17.80 3.31 -2.06
N ILE A 20 17.27 3.77 -0.94
CA ILE A 20 16.24 4.83 -0.92
C ILE A 20 16.79 6.12 -1.54
N ALA A 21 18.02 6.52 -1.20
CA ALA A 21 18.65 7.70 -1.76
C ALA A 21 18.86 7.54 -3.28
N PHE A 22 19.29 6.39 -3.76
CA PHE A 22 19.42 6.10 -5.18
C PHE A 22 18.08 6.28 -5.91
N VAL A 23 17.00 5.70 -5.38
CA VAL A 23 15.66 5.83 -5.98
C VAL A 23 15.18 7.28 -5.95
N ALA A 24 15.41 8.01 -4.86
CA ALA A 24 15.08 9.43 -4.78
C ALA A 24 15.80 10.26 -5.86
N VAL A 25 17.09 10.00 -6.09
CA VAL A 25 17.86 10.66 -7.16
C VAL A 25 17.27 10.34 -8.54
N VAL A 26 16.92 9.08 -8.79
CA VAL A 26 16.28 8.66 -10.05
C VAL A 26 14.93 9.38 -10.24
N CYS A 27 14.10 9.48 -9.20
CA CYS A 27 12.84 10.22 -9.25
C CYS A 27 13.05 11.71 -9.60
N VAL A 28 14.03 12.36 -9.00
CA VAL A 28 14.38 13.77 -9.30
C VAL A 28 14.83 13.91 -10.76
N ILE A 29 15.68 13.01 -11.26
CA ILE A 29 16.12 13.01 -12.66
C ILE A 29 14.92 12.89 -13.61
N PHE A 30 14.00 11.97 -13.35
CA PHE A 30 12.80 11.81 -14.17
C PHE A 30 11.88 13.04 -14.11
N LEU A 31 11.70 13.63 -12.93
CA LEU A 31 10.92 14.85 -12.76
C LEU A 31 11.51 16.01 -13.61
N VAL A 32 12.83 16.21 -13.54
CA VAL A 32 13.51 17.25 -14.32
C VAL A 32 13.39 16.98 -15.82
N ARG A 33 13.58 15.73 -16.24
CA ARG A 33 13.42 15.36 -17.66
C ARG A 33 11.99 15.56 -18.16
N ALA A 34 11.00 15.16 -17.39
CA ALA A 34 9.58 15.35 -17.71
C ALA A 34 9.23 16.86 -17.81
N TYR A 35 9.74 17.65 -16.86
CA TYR A 35 9.53 19.11 -16.88
C TYR A 35 10.14 19.76 -18.13
N ARG A 36 11.38 19.41 -18.48
CA ARG A 36 12.06 19.91 -19.70
C ARG A 36 11.34 19.47 -20.98
N ALA A 37 10.89 18.20 -21.04
CA ALA A 37 10.13 17.70 -22.17
C ALA A 37 8.80 18.45 -22.34
N GLY A 38 8.10 18.72 -21.25
CA GLY A 38 6.88 19.52 -21.28
C GLY A 38 7.10 20.94 -21.81
N GLN A 39 8.21 21.59 -21.39
CA GLN A 39 8.61 22.91 -21.94
C GLN A 39 8.90 22.85 -23.45
N ALA A 40 9.61 21.81 -23.89
CA ALA A 40 9.92 21.62 -25.33
C ALA A 40 8.65 21.40 -26.18
N LEU A 41 7.60 20.81 -25.60
CA LEU A 41 6.30 20.65 -26.26
C LEU A 41 5.39 21.91 -26.17
N GLY A 42 5.89 23.02 -25.61
CA GLY A 42 5.13 24.27 -25.50
C GLY A 42 4.03 24.24 -24.42
N MET A 43 4.11 23.33 -23.44
CA MET A 43 3.15 23.31 -22.32
C MET A 43 3.32 24.53 -21.43
N ASP A 44 2.20 25.03 -20.91
CA ASP A 44 2.17 26.15 -19.97
C ASP A 44 2.93 25.81 -18.67
N THR A 45 4.02 26.51 -18.44
CA THR A 45 4.90 26.31 -17.27
C THR A 45 4.18 26.57 -15.95
N THR A 46 3.20 27.46 -15.93
CA THR A 46 2.39 27.76 -14.73
C THR A 46 1.52 26.55 -14.36
N LYS A 47 0.87 25.92 -15.35
CA LYS A 47 0.10 24.69 -15.15
C LYS A 47 0.99 23.55 -14.70
N MET A 48 2.17 23.39 -15.29
CA MET A 48 3.12 22.35 -14.91
C MET A 48 3.57 22.48 -13.45
N LYS A 49 3.96 23.69 -13.01
CA LYS A 49 4.31 23.97 -11.61
C LYS A 49 3.15 23.70 -10.67
N ARG A 50 1.95 24.16 -11.03
CA ARG A 50 0.75 23.92 -10.23
C ARG A 50 0.46 22.41 -10.08
N THR A 51 0.64 21.63 -11.13
CA THR A 51 0.49 20.17 -11.09
C THR A 51 1.51 19.53 -10.15
N ILE A 52 2.77 19.93 -10.20
CA ILE A 52 3.83 19.41 -9.31
C ILE A 52 3.48 19.69 -7.84
N ILE A 53 3.14 20.94 -7.52
CA ILE A 53 2.80 21.37 -6.15
C ILE A 53 1.55 20.62 -5.67
N SER A 54 0.52 20.54 -6.51
CA SER A 54 -0.71 19.81 -6.19
C SER A 54 -0.43 18.33 -5.90
N SER A 55 0.35 17.66 -6.78
CA SER A 55 0.72 16.26 -6.58
C SER A 55 1.52 16.05 -5.29
N ALA A 56 2.47 16.93 -4.99
CA ALA A 56 3.25 16.87 -3.75
C ALA A 56 2.35 17.03 -2.51
N THR A 57 1.43 17.99 -2.54
CA THR A 57 0.50 18.25 -1.43
C THR A 57 -0.44 17.03 -1.22
N PHE A 58 -0.96 16.46 -2.30
CA PHE A 58 -1.84 15.29 -2.20
C PHE A 58 -1.13 14.01 -1.77
N SER A 59 0.18 13.91 -1.99
CA SER A 59 0.98 12.77 -1.53
C SER A 59 1.26 12.80 -0.03
N LEU A 60 1.15 13.96 0.63
CA LEU A 60 1.52 14.11 2.04
C LEU A 60 0.64 13.26 2.96
N LEU A 61 -0.67 13.25 2.73
CA LEU A 61 -1.62 12.56 3.60
C LEU A 61 -1.50 11.02 3.54
N PRO A 62 -1.44 10.38 2.35
CA PRO A 62 -1.12 8.95 2.26
C PRO A 62 0.23 8.58 2.86
N SER A 63 1.22 9.47 2.82
CA SER A 63 2.55 9.23 3.42
C SER A 63 2.50 9.04 4.92
N VAL A 64 1.55 9.69 5.61
CA VAL A 64 1.34 9.48 7.06
C VAL A 64 0.90 8.04 7.34
N GLY A 65 -0.02 7.49 6.53
CA GLY A 65 -0.45 6.09 6.64
C GLY A 65 0.71 5.11 6.42
N ILE A 66 1.57 5.40 5.43
CA ILE A 66 2.78 4.60 5.18
C ILE A 66 3.75 4.67 6.37
N LEU A 67 3.95 5.86 6.94
CA LEU A 67 4.82 6.04 8.11
C LEU A 67 4.34 5.21 9.31
N LEU A 68 3.03 5.24 9.59
CA LEU A 68 2.43 4.39 10.63
C LEU A 68 2.64 2.90 10.35
N GLY A 69 2.57 2.50 9.08
CA GLY A 69 2.89 1.14 8.66
C GLY A 69 4.34 0.76 8.90
N VAL A 70 5.29 1.65 8.64
CA VAL A 70 6.71 1.43 8.97
C VAL A 70 6.88 1.25 10.47
N ILE A 71 6.25 2.08 11.29
CA ILE A 71 6.30 1.97 12.76
C ILE A 71 5.73 0.62 13.21
N ALA A 72 4.58 0.21 12.70
CA ALA A 72 3.94 -1.05 13.05
C ALA A 72 4.82 -2.27 12.75
N LEU A 73 5.44 -2.31 11.56
CA LEU A 73 6.33 -3.41 11.16
C LEU A 73 7.72 -3.34 11.82
N SER A 74 8.15 -2.16 12.26
CA SER A 74 9.48 -1.99 12.86
C SER A 74 9.65 -2.73 14.18
N GLY A 75 8.54 -2.98 14.88
CA GLY A 75 8.55 -3.76 16.13
C GLY A 75 8.97 -5.22 15.95
N SER A 76 8.81 -5.79 14.76
CA SER A 76 9.14 -7.20 14.46
C SER A 76 10.32 -7.36 13.50
N LEU A 77 10.41 -6.51 12.47
CA LEU A 77 11.40 -6.63 11.38
C LEU A 77 12.55 -5.61 11.47
N GLY A 78 12.62 -4.83 12.55
CA GLY A 78 13.52 -3.69 12.62
C GLY A 78 13.05 -2.53 11.74
N THR A 79 13.60 -1.33 11.93
CA THR A 79 13.16 -0.13 11.23
C THR A 79 13.67 -0.04 9.78
N PRO A 80 14.95 -0.37 9.46
CA PRO A 80 15.50 -0.13 8.12
C PRO A 80 14.78 -0.91 7.02
N TRP A 81 14.41 -2.16 7.29
CA TRP A 81 13.80 -3.02 6.29
C TRP A 81 12.38 -2.59 5.89
N PRO A 82 11.41 -2.42 6.82
CA PRO A 82 10.10 -1.86 6.49
C PRO A 82 10.18 -0.46 5.86
N TRP A 83 11.11 0.38 6.32
CA TRP A 83 11.32 1.70 5.73
C TRP A 83 11.71 1.59 4.26
N LEU A 84 12.70 0.76 3.89
CA LEU A 84 13.05 0.52 2.50
C LEU A 84 11.87 0.01 1.68
N ARG A 85 11.18 -1.02 2.20
CA ARG A 85 10.11 -1.70 1.48
C ARG A 85 8.93 -0.77 1.19
N LEU A 86 8.44 -0.08 2.20
CA LEU A 86 7.27 0.80 2.09
C LEU A 86 7.58 2.13 1.38
N SER A 87 8.84 2.59 1.38
CA SER A 87 9.24 3.82 0.68
C SER A 87 9.47 3.62 -0.81
N VAL A 88 9.81 2.41 -1.27
CA VAL A 88 10.24 2.18 -2.67
C VAL A 88 9.15 1.49 -3.49
N ILE A 89 8.66 0.34 -3.08
CA ILE A 89 7.75 -0.48 -3.90
C ILE A 89 6.59 -1.04 -3.08
N GLY A 90 6.72 -1.16 -1.77
CA GLY A 90 5.78 -1.87 -0.92
C GLY A 90 4.43 -1.16 -0.75
N ALA A 91 3.41 -1.98 -0.51
CA ALA A 91 2.12 -1.55 0.00
C ALA A 91 1.91 -2.20 1.37
N LEU A 92 1.54 -1.41 2.39
CA LEU A 92 1.49 -1.88 3.78
C LEU A 92 0.72 -3.20 3.95
N HIS A 93 -0.49 -3.26 3.40
CA HIS A 93 -1.34 -4.45 3.50
C HIS A 93 -0.74 -5.69 2.83
N TYR A 94 -0.01 -5.52 1.72
CA TYR A 94 0.68 -6.60 1.04
C TYR A 94 1.90 -7.07 1.83
N GLU A 95 2.73 -6.14 2.29
CA GLU A 95 3.96 -6.44 3.03
C GLU A 95 3.67 -7.14 4.36
N THR A 96 2.65 -6.70 5.09
CA THR A 96 2.22 -7.35 6.33
C THR A 96 1.73 -8.77 6.11
N GLN A 97 0.94 -9.01 5.08
CA GLN A 97 0.42 -10.35 4.80
C GLN A 97 1.51 -11.33 4.35
N VAL A 98 2.42 -10.87 3.47
CA VAL A 98 3.53 -11.71 3.02
C VAL A 98 4.49 -11.99 4.17
N ALA A 99 4.78 -10.98 5.01
CA ALA A 99 5.64 -11.17 6.17
C ALA A 99 5.04 -12.16 7.17
N GLN A 100 3.74 -12.06 7.44
CA GLN A 100 3.05 -12.98 8.34
C GLN A 100 2.99 -14.40 7.78
N ALA A 101 2.59 -14.57 6.52
CA ALA A 101 2.56 -15.88 5.87
C ALA A 101 3.97 -16.52 5.82
N ALA A 102 5.01 -15.72 5.59
CA ALA A 102 6.38 -16.20 5.63
C ALA A 102 6.84 -16.59 7.04
N ALA A 103 6.42 -15.85 8.07
CA ALA A 103 6.71 -16.17 9.46
C ALA A 103 6.07 -17.50 9.88
N GLU A 104 4.82 -17.74 9.50
CA GLU A 104 4.12 -19.01 9.74
C GLU A 104 4.84 -20.20 9.08
N GLN A 105 5.38 -20.01 7.85
CA GLN A 105 6.12 -21.07 7.13
C GLN A 105 7.48 -21.40 7.77
N VAL A 106 8.08 -20.49 8.50
CA VAL A 106 9.33 -20.76 9.25
C VAL A 106 9.07 -21.20 10.69
N GLY A 107 7.80 -21.49 11.04
CA GLY A 107 7.40 -22.05 12.32
C GLY A 107 7.21 -21.01 13.44
N MET A 108 7.08 -19.72 13.10
CA MET A 108 6.72 -18.69 14.06
C MET A 108 5.20 -18.70 14.28
N SER A 109 4.76 -18.54 15.51
CA SER A 109 3.33 -18.44 15.83
C SER A 109 2.74 -17.09 15.40
N THR A 110 3.54 -16.04 15.53
CA THR A 110 3.19 -14.66 15.13
C THR A 110 4.44 -13.93 14.63
N LEU A 111 4.21 -12.87 13.84
CA LEU A 111 5.30 -11.98 13.41
C LEU A 111 5.74 -11.10 14.58
N SER A 112 6.55 -11.65 15.48
CA SER A 112 7.04 -10.96 16.68
C SER A 112 8.57 -10.98 16.78
N ALA A 113 9.13 -9.95 17.40
CA ALA A 113 10.56 -9.88 17.65
C ALA A 113 11.08 -10.96 18.65
N ALA A 114 10.19 -11.49 19.49
CA ALA A 114 10.53 -12.49 20.47
C ALA A 114 10.87 -13.86 19.82
N GLU A 115 10.18 -14.21 18.73
CA GLU A 115 10.39 -15.45 17.99
C GLU A 115 11.34 -15.27 16.79
N MET A 116 11.73 -14.03 16.48
CA MET A 116 12.56 -13.72 15.31
C MET A 116 13.97 -14.25 15.47
N THR A 117 14.40 -15.02 14.47
CA THR A 117 15.80 -15.47 14.31
C THR A 117 16.42 -14.84 13.07
N PRO A 118 17.76 -14.79 12.94
CA PRO A 118 18.39 -14.30 11.71
C PRO A 118 17.98 -15.06 10.45
N GLN A 119 17.77 -16.38 10.59
CA GLN A 119 17.30 -17.24 9.50
C GLN A 119 15.86 -16.93 9.12
N ALA A 120 14.97 -16.78 10.12
CA ALA A 120 13.58 -16.39 9.90
C ALA A 120 13.49 -15.04 9.20
N PHE A 121 14.22 -14.02 9.69
CA PHE A 121 14.28 -12.71 9.05
C PHE A 121 14.75 -12.80 7.60
N SER A 122 15.85 -13.52 7.33
CA SER A 122 16.36 -13.67 5.97
C SER A 122 15.34 -14.31 5.03
N THR A 123 14.63 -15.34 5.48
CA THR A 123 13.59 -16.02 4.71
C THR A 123 12.41 -15.10 4.45
N ILE A 124 11.93 -14.39 5.47
CA ILE A 124 10.84 -13.42 5.36
C ILE A 124 11.22 -12.32 4.36
N ALA A 125 12.39 -11.71 4.53
CA ALA A 125 12.89 -10.64 3.67
C ALA A 125 13.03 -11.08 2.21
N LEU A 126 13.50 -12.30 1.98
CA LEU A 126 13.68 -12.89 0.66
C LEU A 126 12.33 -13.19 0.00
N LEU A 127 11.37 -13.79 0.71
CA LEU A 127 10.02 -14.04 0.21
C LEU A 127 9.29 -12.74 -0.11
N MET A 128 9.33 -11.74 0.78
CA MET A 128 8.76 -10.42 0.52
C MET A 128 9.31 -9.81 -0.77
N SER A 129 10.60 -10.00 -1.05
CA SER A 129 11.26 -9.46 -2.25
C SER A 129 10.88 -10.24 -3.51
N ILE A 130 10.94 -11.56 -3.49
CA ILE A 130 10.66 -12.41 -4.66
C ILE A 130 9.21 -12.27 -5.11
N CYS A 131 8.25 -12.25 -4.17
CA CYS A 131 6.84 -12.14 -4.50
C CYS A 131 6.50 -10.88 -5.34
N ILE A 132 7.17 -9.76 -5.08
CA ILE A 132 6.94 -8.50 -5.82
C ILE A 132 7.65 -8.44 -7.17
N ILE A 133 8.85 -9.06 -7.27
CA ILE A 133 9.68 -9.01 -8.48
C ILE A 133 8.95 -9.60 -9.69
N TRP A 134 8.17 -10.66 -9.51
CA TRP A 134 7.41 -11.29 -10.61
C TRP A 134 6.42 -10.34 -11.27
N GLY A 135 5.68 -9.57 -10.47
CA GLY A 135 4.75 -8.57 -11.00
C GLY A 135 5.44 -7.48 -11.81
N MET A 136 6.59 -7.00 -11.34
CA MET A 136 7.40 -6.01 -12.05
C MET A 136 8.00 -6.59 -13.34
N ALA A 137 8.58 -7.78 -13.28
CA ALA A 137 9.15 -8.44 -14.46
C ALA A 137 8.09 -8.64 -15.56
N LEU A 138 6.93 -9.18 -15.19
CA LEU A 138 5.80 -9.32 -16.11
C LEU A 138 5.34 -7.98 -16.69
N SER A 139 5.29 -6.93 -15.87
CA SER A 139 4.94 -5.59 -16.35
C SER A 139 5.91 -5.06 -17.39
N ILE A 140 7.22 -5.25 -17.22
CA ILE A 140 8.23 -4.80 -18.19
C ILE A 140 8.03 -5.48 -19.54
N PHE A 141 7.80 -6.79 -19.56
CA PHE A 141 7.68 -7.56 -20.81
C PHE A 141 6.30 -7.40 -21.48
N LEU A 142 5.24 -7.30 -20.70
CA LEU A 142 3.87 -7.32 -21.21
C LEU A 142 3.28 -5.91 -21.42
N ASN A 143 3.79 -4.88 -20.74
CA ASN A 143 3.20 -3.54 -20.74
C ASN A 143 3.03 -2.95 -22.15
N LYS A 144 4.01 -3.11 -23.03
CA LYS A 144 3.95 -2.58 -24.40
C LYS A 144 2.80 -3.19 -25.21
N LYS A 145 2.60 -4.51 -25.12
CA LYS A 145 1.52 -5.22 -25.84
C LYS A 145 0.14 -4.89 -25.25
N TYR A 146 0.04 -4.80 -23.94
CA TYR A 146 -1.20 -4.48 -23.23
C TYR A 146 -1.62 -3.03 -23.47
N THR A 147 -0.72 -2.07 -23.28
CA THR A 147 -1.02 -0.64 -23.44
C THR A 147 -1.49 -0.33 -24.87
N GLN A 148 -0.87 -0.92 -25.89
CA GLN A 148 -1.30 -0.74 -27.27
C GLN A 148 -2.72 -1.26 -27.54
N LYS A 149 -3.07 -2.43 -27.01
CA LYS A 149 -4.43 -2.99 -27.12
C LYS A 149 -5.46 -2.19 -26.34
N TRP A 150 -5.09 -1.66 -25.17
CA TRP A 150 -5.99 -0.90 -24.32
C TRP A 150 -6.27 0.50 -24.83
N THR A 151 -5.26 1.17 -25.39
CA THR A 151 -5.41 2.51 -25.96
C THR A 151 -6.18 2.49 -27.29
N SER A 152 -6.05 1.42 -28.06
CA SER A 152 -6.75 1.25 -29.32
C SER A 152 -8.28 1.21 -29.20
N ASN A 153 -8.80 0.70 -28.08
CA ASN A 153 -10.26 0.54 -27.87
C ASN A 153 -10.96 1.78 -27.30
N LYS A 154 -10.23 2.81 -26.85
CA LYS A 154 -10.84 4.06 -26.32
C LYS A 154 -11.59 4.91 -27.36
N LYS A 155 -11.45 4.63 -28.65
CA LYS A 155 -12.15 5.37 -29.71
C LYS A 155 -13.66 5.11 -29.82
N SER A 156 -14.20 4.13 -29.08
CA SER A 156 -15.60 3.68 -29.26
C SER A 156 -16.56 4.11 -28.13
N GLY A 157 -16.14 4.93 -27.15
CA GLY A 157 -17.03 5.42 -26.08
C GLY A 157 -17.58 4.34 -25.12
N LYS A 158 -17.22 3.08 -25.30
CA LYS A 158 -17.59 1.97 -24.40
C LYS A 158 -16.42 1.60 -23.50
N PRO A 159 -16.67 1.17 -22.25
CA PRO A 159 -15.60 0.69 -21.37
C PRO A 159 -14.85 -0.45 -22.06
N GLY A 160 -13.53 -0.28 -22.21
CA GLY A 160 -12.68 -1.28 -22.84
C GLY A 160 -12.52 -2.51 -21.95
N PHE A 161 -12.07 -3.63 -22.53
CA PHE A 161 -11.76 -4.83 -21.77
C PHE A 161 -10.82 -4.55 -20.57
N GLY A 162 -9.88 -3.60 -20.73
CA GLY A 162 -8.98 -3.18 -19.67
C GLY A 162 -9.67 -2.54 -18.48
N ASP A 163 -10.65 -1.69 -18.71
CA ASP A 163 -11.41 -1.03 -17.63
C ASP A 163 -12.26 -2.06 -16.87
N MET A 164 -12.86 -3.01 -17.60
CA MET A 164 -13.63 -4.11 -17.01
C MET A 164 -12.72 -5.07 -16.21
N ALA A 165 -11.56 -5.43 -16.76
CA ALA A 165 -10.60 -6.30 -16.09
C ALA A 165 -10.04 -5.66 -14.82
N MET A 166 -9.72 -4.36 -14.84
CA MET A 166 -9.28 -3.62 -13.66
C MET A 166 -10.37 -3.58 -12.58
N THR A 167 -11.61 -3.28 -12.96
CA THR A 167 -12.75 -3.27 -12.04
C THR A 167 -12.96 -4.66 -11.44
N ALA A 168 -12.93 -5.72 -12.24
CA ALA A 168 -13.07 -7.10 -11.77
C ALA A 168 -11.93 -7.49 -10.79
N MET A 169 -10.70 -7.07 -11.08
CA MET A 169 -9.55 -7.27 -10.20
C MET A 169 -9.73 -6.58 -8.84
N PHE A 170 -10.19 -5.32 -8.83
CA PHE A 170 -10.47 -4.60 -7.59
C PHE A 170 -11.61 -5.24 -6.79
N ILE A 171 -12.69 -5.64 -7.44
CA ILE A 171 -13.80 -6.37 -6.79
C ILE A 171 -13.29 -7.68 -6.18
N GLY A 172 -12.50 -8.46 -6.92
CA GLY A 172 -11.89 -9.69 -6.42
C GLY A 172 -10.99 -9.47 -5.21
N LEU A 173 -10.13 -8.44 -5.26
CA LEU A 173 -9.26 -8.06 -4.16
C LEU A 173 -10.06 -7.67 -2.91
N VAL A 174 -11.05 -6.79 -3.06
CA VAL A 174 -11.93 -6.36 -1.95
C VAL A 174 -12.69 -7.55 -1.37
N SER A 175 -13.23 -8.44 -2.23
CA SER A 175 -13.94 -9.64 -1.80
C SER A 175 -13.05 -10.59 -1.00
N THR A 176 -11.77 -10.72 -1.38
CA THR A 176 -10.79 -11.55 -0.65
C THR A 176 -10.53 -10.98 0.75
N TYR A 177 -10.38 -9.65 0.88
CA TYR A 177 -10.20 -9.04 2.20
C TYR A 177 -11.44 -9.16 3.07
N ILE A 178 -12.62 -8.91 2.51
CA ILE A 178 -13.90 -9.10 3.22
C ILE A 178 -13.99 -10.55 3.70
N GLY A 179 -13.75 -11.52 2.81
CA GLY A 179 -13.79 -12.94 3.13
C GLY A 179 -12.81 -13.33 4.26
N ARG A 180 -11.59 -12.76 4.26
CA ARG A 180 -10.60 -13.00 5.30
C ARG A 180 -11.04 -12.43 6.66
N TYR A 181 -11.58 -11.22 6.70
CA TYR A 181 -12.05 -10.61 7.95
C TYR A 181 -13.28 -11.31 8.51
N PHE A 182 -14.23 -11.70 7.64
CA PHE A 182 -15.37 -12.52 8.05
C PHE A 182 -14.93 -13.93 8.49
N GLY A 183 -13.99 -14.55 7.78
CA GLY A 183 -13.43 -15.84 8.14
C GLY A 183 -12.79 -15.82 9.52
N GLY A 184 -11.97 -14.79 9.82
CA GLY A 184 -11.36 -14.61 11.13
C GLY A 184 -12.38 -14.39 12.26
N PHE A 185 -13.53 -13.80 11.96
CA PHE A 185 -14.60 -13.59 12.94
C PHE A 185 -15.44 -14.87 13.17
N VAL A 186 -15.66 -15.65 12.13
CA VAL A 186 -16.60 -16.80 12.16
C VAL A 186 -15.92 -18.11 12.55
N SER A 187 -14.60 -18.25 12.39
CA SER A 187 -13.95 -19.56 12.47
C SER A 187 -12.62 -19.56 13.19
N GLU A 188 -12.59 -20.17 14.38
CA GLU A 188 -11.47 -21.04 14.74
C GLU A 188 -11.94 -22.46 15.16
N ASN A 189 -13.20 -22.70 15.50
CA ASN A 189 -13.66 -23.98 16.03
C ASN A 189 -15.06 -24.44 15.58
N GLY A 190 -15.49 -24.12 14.36
CA GLY A 190 -16.75 -24.65 13.81
C GLY A 190 -17.67 -23.60 13.20
N LEU A 191 -18.53 -24.04 12.26
CA LEU A 191 -19.55 -23.19 11.65
C LEU A 191 -20.37 -22.47 12.74
N PHE A 192 -20.31 -21.13 12.75
CA PHE A 192 -21.13 -20.22 13.61
C PHE A 192 -20.68 -19.98 15.06
N THR A 193 -19.40 -20.08 15.39
CA THR A 193 -18.91 -19.51 16.66
C THR A 193 -18.35 -18.10 16.44
N PHE A 194 -19.11 -17.08 16.86
CA PHE A 194 -18.75 -15.66 16.76
C PHE A 194 -17.84 -15.25 17.93
N HIS A 195 -16.62 -15.79 17.98
CA HIS A 195 -15.63 -15.50 19.04
C HIS A 195 -14.33 -14.92 18.48
N GLY A 196 -14.30 -14.54 17.20
CA GLY A 196 -13.14 -13.96 16.56
C GLY A 196 -13.04 -12.46 16.77
N ASP A 197 -11.93 -11.88 16.31
CA ASP A 197 -11.66 -10.46 16.38
C ASP A 197 -12.67 -9.66 15.53
N TYR A 198 -13.54 -8.91 16.19
CA TYR A 198 -14.56 -8.07 15.54
C TYR A 198 -14.03 -6.68 15.14
N ILE A 199 -12.85 -6.29 15.65
CA ILE A 199 -12.26 -4.97 15.38
C ILE A 199 -12.12 -4.70 13.87
N PRO A 200 -11.57 -5.63 13.04
CA PRO A 200 -11.46 -5.41 11.60
C PRO A 200 -12.81 -5.18 10.90
N LEU A 201 -13.88 -5.85 11.36
CA LEU A 201 -15.22 -5.68 10.79
C LEU A 201 -15.80 -4.30 11.12
N VAL A 202 -15.62 -3.83 12.35
CA VAL A 202 -16.05 -2.49 12.78
C VAL A 202 -15.29 -1.43 11.99
N VAL A 203 -13.98 -1.56 11.87
CA VAL A 203 -13.14 -0.63 11.08
C VAL A 203 -13.57 -0.58 9.62
N MET A 204 -13.84 -1.74 9.03
CA MET A 204 -14.32 -1.84 7.65
C MET A 204 -15.66 -1.14 7.49
N ALA A 205 -16.63 -1.38 8.39
CA ALA A 205 -17.95 -0.75 8.34
C ALA A 205 -17.86 0.77 8.52
N VAL A 206 -17.09 1.25 9.50
CA VAL A 206 -16.90 2.69 9.74
C VAL A 206 -16.22 3.35 8.54
N SER A 207 -15.15 2.76 8.01
CA SER A 207 -14.44 3.31 6.85
C SER A 207 -15.33 3.35 5.60
N ALA A 208 -16.16 2.33 5.39
CA ALA A 208 -17.11 2.28 4.28
C ALA A 208 -18.19 3.35 4.41
N LEU A 209 -18.76 3.57 5.60
CA LEU A 209 -19.74 4.63 5.84
C LEU A 209 -19.15 6.03 5.65
N VAL A 210 -17.95 6.26 6.14
CA VAL A 210 -17.23 7.53 5.96
C VAL A 210 -16.96 7.78 4.48
N MET A 211 -16.49 6.76 3.75
CA MET A 211 -16.23 6.87 2.32
C MET A 211 -17.52 7.12 1.53
N ALA A 212 -18.63 6.46 1.88
CA ALA A 212 -19.94 6.73 1.28
C ALA A 212 -20.39 8.18 1.51
N GLY A 213 -20.12 8.73 2.70
CA GLY A 213 -20.36 10.15 3.00
C GLY A 213 -19.51 11.08 2.13
N PHE A 214 -18.23 10.78 1.92
CA PHE A 214 -17.38 11.55 1.02
C PHE A 214 -17.85 11.48 -0.44
N VAL A 215 -18.19 10.29 -0.95
CA VAL A 215 -18.74 10.11 -2.31
C VAL A 215 -20.03 10.94 -2.47
N TYR A 216 -20.92 10.91 -1.51
CA TYR A 216 -22.15 11.73 -1.53
C TYR A 216 -21.85 13.23 -1.60
N LEU A 217 -20.83 13.71 -0.85
CA LEU A 217 -20.42 15.12 -0.89
C LEU A 217 -19.77 15.50 -2.23
N ILE A 218 -19.03 14.60 -2.85
CA ILE A 218 -18.38 14.82 -4.16
C ILE A 218 -19.44 14.89 -5.24
N GLU A 219 -20.33 13.88 -5.32
CA GLU A 219 -21.33 13.80 -6.38
C GLU A 219 -22.42 14.88 -6.27
N LYS A 220 -22.96 15.13 -5.07
CA LYS A 220 -24.04 16.12 -4.91
C LYS A 220 -23.58 17.57 -4.74
N LYS A 221 -22.42 17.81 -4.16
CA LYS A 221 -21.92 19.18 -3.87
C LYS A 221 -20.79 19.63 -4.79
N GLY A 222 -20.32 18.79 -5.71
CA GLY A 222 -19.31 19.15 -6.70
C GLY A 222 -17.94 19.55 -6.10
N LYS A 223 -17.65 19.17 -4.85
CA LYS A 223 -16.42 19.56 -4.15
C LYS A 223 -15.27 18.64 -4.55
N ALA A 224 -14.69 18.83 -5.71
CA ALA A 224 -13.53 18.07 -6.20
C ALA A 224 -12.32 18.07 -5.23
N TRP A 225 -12.21 19.06 -4.35
CA TRP A 225 -11.17 19.09 -3.32
C TRP A 225 -11.32 17.95 -2.30
N VAL A 226 -12.55 17.55 -1.99
CA VAL A 226 -12.86 16.48 -1.03
C VAL A 226 -12.42 15.12 -1.58
N ASP A 227 -12.44 14.93 -2.90
CA ASP A 227 -12.03 13.68 -3.56
C ASP A 227 -10.60 13.29 -3.19
N SER A 228 -9.68 14.25 -3.20
CA SER A 228 -8.27 14.03 -2.88
C SER A 228 -8.00 13.61 -1.43
N PHE A 229 -8.90 13.96 -0.52
CA PHE A 229 -8.77 13.66 0.91
C PHE A 229 -9.68 12.52 1.39
N SER A 230 -10.58 12.04 0.54
CA SER A 230 -11.58 11.04 0.91
C SER A 230 -10.96 9.73 1.38
N ILE A 231 -9.97 9.22 0.64
CA ILE A 231 -9.27 7.95 0.97
C ILE A 231 -8.52 8.10 2.31
N ALA A 232 -7.71 9.13 2.44
CA ALA A 232 -6.91 9.34 3.64
C ALA A 232 -7.78 9.68 4.86
N GLY A 233 -8.85 10.47 4.67
CA GLY A 233 -9.82 10.77 5.71
C GLY A 233 -10.54 9.51 6.21
N SER A 234 -10.98 8.63 5.32
CA SER A 234 -11.61 7.37 5.70
C SER A 234 -10.64 6.43 6.42
N MET A 235 -9.35 6.41 6.03
CA MET A 235 -8.33 5.64 6.72
C MET A 235 -8.10 6.14 8.16
N ILE A 236 -7.91 7.46 8.34
CA ILE A 236 -7.66 8.04 9.68
C ILE A 236 -8.86 7.80 10.61
N ILE A 237 -10.09 8.02 10.12
CA ILE A 237 -11.29 7.78 10.91
C ILE A 237 -11.44 6.29 11.24
N GLY A 238 -11.16 5.39 10.29
CA GLY A 238 -11.14 3.95 10.51
C GLY A 238 -10.11 3.54 11.56
N MET A 239 -8.90 4.08 11.51
CA MET A 239 -7.86 3.83 12.52
C MET A 239 -8.25 4.36 13.89
N THR A 240 -8.86 5.54 13.96
CA THR A 240 -9.38 6.09 15.22
C THR A 240 -10.47 5.19 15.82
N ALA A 241 -11.38 4.68 14.98
CA ALA A 241 -12.38 3.72 15.40
C ALA A 241 -11.76 2.42 15.93
N ALA A 242 -10.68 1.90 15.28
CA ALA A 242 -9.96 0.73 15.75
C ALA A 242 -9.40 0.92 17.16
N VAL A 243 -8.78 2.07 17.42
CA VAL A 243 -8.21 2.41 18.74
C VAL A 243 -9.32 2.52 19.79
N LEU A 244 -10.43 3.20 19.46
CA LEU A 244 -11.54 3.37 20.40
C LEU A 244 -12.21 2.04 20.76
N VAL A 245 -12.40 1.16 19.77
CA VAL A 245 -12.99 -0.17 19.99
C VAL A 245 -12.03 -1.12 20.69
N GLY A 246 -10.72 -1.00 20.42
CA GLY A 246 -9.69 -1.80 21.10
C GLY A 246 -9.40 -1.38 22.55
N LEU A 247 -9.91 -0.21 22.98
CA LEU A 247 -9.83 0.27 24.35
C LEU A 247 -11.08 -0.10 25.21
N LEU A 248 -12.15 -0.58 24.58
CA LEU A 248 -13.38 -1.07 25.20
C LEU A 248 -13.31 -2.56 25.46
#